data_d323c283294098b3653019334e00f02f
#
_entry.id   d323c283294098b3653019334e00f02f
#
_cell.length_a   1.000
_cell.length_b   1.000
_cell.length_c   1.000
_cell.angle_alpha   90.00
_cell.angle_beta   90.00
_cell.angle_gamma   90.00
#
_symmetry.space_group_name_H-M   'P 1'
#
loop_
_entity.id
_entity.type
_entity.pdbx_description
1 polymer ?
#
loop_
_entity_poly.entity_id
_entity_poly.type
_entity_poly.pdbx_seq_one_letter_code
_entity_poly.pdbx_strand_id
1 'polypeptide(L)'
;MKHLIIVKSTPEVDPHAFALAAENHFRDIVKIPGVHDVRVIEGIREHENRYHFIIEIDMDKEALPAYNESKCHHDWKENYSSWIEKKAIFDYE
;
A
#
# COMPACT_ATOMS: atom_id res chain seq x y z
N MET A 1 -9.71 -8.49 -8.85
CA MET A 1 -9.68 -8.29 -7.38
C MET A 1 -9.00 -6.99 -7.06
N LYS A 2 -9.54 -6.27 -6.11
CA LYS A 2 -8.88 -5.10 -5.53
C LYS A 2 -8.22 -5.51 -4.22
N HIS A 3 -6.94 -5.28 -4.10
CA HIS A 3 -6.16 -5.55 -2.89
C HIS A 3 -5.81 -4.22 -2.24
N LEU A 4 -6.34 -3.98 -1.05
CA LEU A 4 -6.15 -2.71 -0.35
C LEU A 4 -5.18 -2.89 0.80
N ILE A 5 -4.18 -2.01 0.85
CA ILE A 5 -3.30 -1.87 2.01
C ILE A 5 -3.67 -0.53 2.65
N ILE A 6 -4.26 -0.59 3.82
CA ILE A 6 -4.77 0.59 4.52
C ILE A 6 -3.77 0.95 5.61
N VAL A 7 -3.22 2.17 5.57
CA VAL A 7 -2.05 2.53 6.35
C VAL A 7 -2.32 3.73 7.26
N LYS A 8 -1.90 3.60 8.51
CA LYS A 8 -1.79 4.72 9.45
C LYS A 8 -0.31 4.88 9.81
N SER A 9 0.25 6.06 9.53
CA SER A 9 1.65 6.33 9.84
C SER A 9 1.83 6.64 11.32
N THR A 10 3.07 6.43 11.81
CA THR A 10 3.43 6.84 13.17
C THR A 10 3.37 8.36 13.30
N PRO A 11 3.26 8.89 14.53
CA PRO A 11 3.18 10.35 14.72
C PRO A 11 4.40 11.13 14.23
N GLU A 12 5.56 10.49 14.13
CA GLU A 12 6.80 11.13 13.67
C GLU A 12 6.87 11.25 12.14
N VAL A 13 6.01 10.56 11.42
CA VAL A 13 6.05 10.51 9.96
C VAL A 13 4.92 11.37 9.39
N ASP A 14 5.27 12.27 8.47
CA ASP A 14 4.25 13.05 7.77
C ASP A 14 3.46 12.12 6.83
N PRO A 15 2.13 12.01 7.02
CA PRO A 15 1.32 11.08 6.22
C PRO A 15 1.34 11.37 4.73
N HIS A 16 1.35 12.64 4.33
CA HIS A 16 1.39 13.00 2.91
C HIS A 16 2.71 12.59 2.28
N ALA A 17 3.82 12.86 2.95
CA ALA A 17 5.14 12.45 2.46
C ALA A 17 5.23 10.93 2.35
N PHE A 18 4.65 10.20 3.31
CA PHE A 18 4.62 8.74 3.26
C PHE A 18 3.78 8.24 2.08
N ALA A 19 2.62 8.85 1.85
CA ALA A 19 1.78 8.48 0.71
C ALA A 19 2.51 8.66 -0.62
N LEU A 20 3.28 9.75 -0.78
CA LEU A 20 4.11 9.98 -1.98
C LEU A 20 5.21 8.92 -2.11
N ALA A 21 5.86 8.57 -1.00
CA ALA A 21 6.88 7.52 -1.00
C ALA A 21 6.27 6.16 -1.39
N ALA A 22 5.09 5.86 -0.88
CA ALA A 22 4.37 4.64 -1.22
C ALA A 22 4.02 4.60 -2.71
N GLU A 23 3.53 5.70 -3.27
CA GLU A 23 3.21 5.80 -4.69
C GLU A 23 4.43 5.51 -5.55
N ASN A 24 5.57 6.11 -5.23
CA ASN A 24 6.81 5.86 -5.94
C ASN A 24 7.26 4.40 -5.79
N HIS A 25 7.15 3.85 -4.59
CA HIS A 25 7.61 2.50 -4.29
C HIS A 25 6.82 1.44 -5.08
N PHE A 26 5.50 1.62 -5.18
CA PHE A 26 4.62 0.63 -5.81
C PHE A 26 4.44 0.83 -7.31
N ARG A 27 4.98 1.90 -7.88
CA ARG A 27 4.74 2.27 -9.28
C ARG A 27 4.97 1.13 -10.27
N ASP A 28 6.02 0.36 -10.08
CA ASP A 28 6.44 -0.65 -11.05
C ASP A 28 5.79 -2.03 -10.85
N ILE A 29 4.92 -2.21 -9.85
CA ILE A 29 4.29 -3.51 -9.65
C ILE A 29 3.38 -3.92 -10.80
N VAL A 30 2.95 -2.97 -11.62
CA VAL A 30 2.15 -3.27 -12.82
C VAL A 30 2.93 -4.13 -13.82
N LYS A 31 4.23 -4.27 -13.65
CA LYS A 31 5.07 -5.17 -14.46
C LYS A 31 4.90 -6.63 -14.07
N ILE A 32 4.33 -6.91 -12.90
CA ILE A 32 4.05 -8.28 -12.46
C ILE A 32 2.86 -8.79 -13.28
N PRO A 33 2.96 -9.95 -13.94
CA PRO A 33 1.83 -10.50 -14.69
C PRO A 33 0.58 -10.63 -13.81
N GLY A 34 -0.54 -10.11 -14.31
CA GLY A 34 -1.81 -10.12 -13.58
C GLY A 34 -2.04 -8.92 -12.68
N VAL A 35 -1.05 -8.03 -12.52
CA VAL A 35 -1.23 -6.75 -11.82
C VAL A 35 -1.52 -5.68 -12.85
N HIS A 36 -2.69 -5.03 -12.77
CA HIS A 36 -3.19 -4.13 -13.79
C HIS A 36 -3.01 -2.66 -13.47
N ASP A 37 -3.13 -2.28 -12.21
CA ASP A 37 -3.04 -0.88 -11.81
C ASP A 37 -2.71 -0.78 -10.33
N VAL A 38 -2.16 0.36 -9.94
CA VAL A 38 -1.93 0.69 -8.53
C VAL A 38 -2.15 2.19 -8.36
N ARG A 39 -2.83 2.55 -7.28
CA ARG A 39 -2.97 3.96 -6.91
C ARG A 39 -2.95 4.13 -5.41
N VAL A 40 -2.55 5.31 -4.99
CA VAL A 40 -2.55 5.69 -3.58
C VAL A 40 -3.62 6.75 -3.37
N ILE A 41 -4.49 6.52 -2.40
CA ILE A 41 -5.62 7.39 -2.09
C ILE A 41 -5.41 7.91 -0.69
N GLU A 42 -5.27 9.24 -0.56
CA GLU A 42 -5.09 9.87 0.74
C GLU A 42 -6.43 10.19 1.38
N GLY A 43 -6.54 9.95 2.70
CA GLY A 43 -7.71 10.33 3.46
C GLY A 43 -7.74 11.84 3.67
N ILE A 44 -8.94 12.38 3.92
CA ILE A 44 -9.14 13.83 4.09
C ILE A 44 -9.25 14.26 5.54
N ARG A 45 -9.27 13.30 6.48
CA ARG A 45 -9.45 13.61 7.91
C ARG A 45 -8.31 13.05 8.72
N GLU A 46 -7.84 13.85 9.67
CA GLU A 46 -6.92 13.41 10.70
C GLU A 46 -7.68 13.21 11.99
N HIS A 47 -7.62 12.00 12.52
CA HIS A 47 -8.23 11.64 13.79
C HIS A 47 -7.61 10.32 14.22
N GLU A 48 -7.57 10.04 15.52
CA GLU A 48 -6.93 8.84 16.02
C GLU A 48 -7.55 7.54 15.49
N ASN A 49 -8.83 7.57 15.10
CA ASN A 49 -9.51 6.40 14.55
C ASN A 49 -9.57 6.40 13.02
N ARG A 50 -8.76 7.21 12.36
CA ARG A 50 -8.68 7.27 10.90
C ARG A 50 -7.34 6.75 10.42
N TYR A 51 -7.36 6.04 9.29
CA TYR A 51 -6.15 5.70 8.55
C TYR A 51 -5.79 6.86 7.62
N HIS A 52 -4.53 6.95 7.23
CA HIS A 52 -4.03 8.09 6.48
C HIS A 52 -4.14 7.92 4.99
N PHE A 53 -3.87 6.73 4.47
CA PHE A 53 -3.97 6.48 3.04
C PHE A 53 -4.20 4.99 2.75
N ILE A 54 -4.60 4.73 1.51
CA ILE A 54 -4.80 3.38 1.00
C ILE A 54 -3.92 3.19 -0.22
N ILE A 55 -3.24 2.05 -0.31
CA ILE A 55 -2.63 1.58 -1.55
C ILE A 55 -3.62 0.58 -2.14
N GLU A 56 -4.21 0.93 -3.29
CA GLU A 56 -5.17 0.08 -3.97
C GLU A 56 -4.52 -0.56 -5.18
N ILE A 57 -4.45 -1.87 -5.20
CA ILE A 57 -3.84 -2.64 -6.28
C ILE A 57 -4.92 -3.43 -6.99
N ASP A 58 -5.10 -3.17 -8.29
CA ASP A 58 -6.01 -3.95 -9.12
C ASP A 58 -5.23 -5.10 -9.73
N MET A 59 -5.58 -6.32 -9.37
CA MET A 59 -4.88 -7.51 -9.84
C MET A 59 -5.83 -8.69 -10.04
N ASP A 60 -5.42 -9.62 -10.86
CA ASP A 60 -6.05 -10.94 -10.88
C ASP A 60 -5.73 -11.61 -9.55
N LYS A 61 -6.70 -12.30 -8.95
CA LYS A 61 -6.44 -12.95 -7.64
C LYS A 61 -5.32 -13.98 -7.73
N GLU A 62 -5.10 -14.57 -8.91
CA GLU A 62 -4.03 -15.51 -9.15
C GLU A 62 -2.64 -14.87 -9.11
N ALA A 63 -2.57 -13.53 -9.22
CA ALA A 63 -1.31 -12.79 -9.15
C ALA A 63 -0.84 -12.55 -7.72
N LEU A 64 -1.70 -12.76 -6.73
CA LEU A 64 -1.37 -12.44 -5.34
C LEU A 64 -0.10 -13.14 -4.84
N PRO A 65 0.13 -14.45 -5.09
CA PRO A 65 1.37 -15.09 -4.66
C PRO A 65 2.62 -14.45 -5.27
N ALA A 66 2.59 -14.13 -6.58
CA ALA A 66 3.73 -13.48 -7.23
C ALA A 66 3.98 -12.09 -6.67
N TYR A 67 2.92 -11.33 -6.38
CA TYR A 67 3.04 -10.04 -5.74
C TYR A 67 3.66 -10.18 -4.33
N ASN A 68 3.17 -11.12 -3.53
CA ASN A 68 3.68 -11.33 -2.17
C ASN A 68 5.17 -11.71 -2.15
N GLU A 69 5.65 -12.40 -3.18
CA GLU A 69 7.05 -12.81 -3.30
C GLU A 69 7.90 -11.76 -4.02
N SER A 70 7.30 -10.68 -4.52
CA SER A 70 8.01 -9.66 -5.28
C SER A 70 9.01 -8.89 -4.42
N LYS A 71 10.05 -8.37 -5.08
CA LYS A 71 11.01 -7.47 -4.43
C LYS A 71 10.31 -6.25 -3.87
N CYS A 72 9.33 -5.71 -4.59
CA CYS A 72 8.57 -4.55 -4.13
C CYS A 72 7.90 -4.81 -2.77
N HIS A 73 7.23 -5.95 -2.62
CA HIS A 73 6.55 -6.30 -1.38
C HIS A 73 7.55 -6.50 -0.22
N HIS A 74 8.66 -7.21 -0.49
CA HIS A 74 9.70 -7.40 0.51
C HIS A 74 10.34 -6.08 0.94
N ASP A 75 10.70 -5.24 -0.02
CA ASP A 75 11.31 -3.94 0.27
C ASP A 75 10.33 -3.00 0.99
N TRP A 76 9.05 -3.08 0.67
CA TRP A 76 8.02 -2.33 1.37
C TRP A 76 8.03 -2.67 2.87
N LYS A 77 8.00 -3.94 3.19
CA LYS A 77 8.05 -4.39 4.58
C LYS A 77 9.34 -3.98 5.26
N GLU A 78 10.48 -4.19 4.59
CA GLU A 78 11.78 -3.94 5.17
C GLU A 78 12.03 -2.46 5.41
N ASN A 79 11.68 -1.61 4.44
CA ASN A 79 12.02 -0.20 4.47
C ASN A 79 10.98 0.67 5.18
N TYR A 80 9.72 0.25 5.21
CA TYR A 80 8.64 1.12 5.69
C TYR A 80 7.87 0.60 6.90
N SER A 81 8.17 -0.59 7.41
CA SER A 81 7.47 -1.11 8.60
C SER A 81 7.57 -0.18 9.80
N SER A 82 8.72 0.45 10.00
CA SER A 82 8.93 1.38 11.11
C SER A 82 8.14 2.68 10.99
N TRP A 83 7.62 2.98 9.79
CA TRP A 83 6.82 4.18 9.54
C TRP A 83 5.33 3.94 9.80
N ILE A 84 4.93 2.68 10.00
CA ILE A 84 3.53 2.26 10.09
C ILE A 84 3.16 2.02 11.54
N GLU A 85 2.15 2.74 12.04
CA GLU A 85 1.55 2.50 13.35
C GLU A 85 0.54 1.35 13.28
N LYS A 86 -0.32 1.39 12.28
CA LYS A 86 -1.35 0.38 12.05
C LYS A 86 -1.53 0.13 10.56
N LYS A 87 -1.84 -1.12 10.23
CA LYS A 87 -2.07 -1.53 8.86
C LYS A 87 -3.23 -2.52 8.84
N ALA A 88 -4.05 -2.44 7.80
CA ALA A 88 -5.11 -3.40 7.54
C ALA A 88 -5.07 -3.80 6.07
N ILE A 89 -5.42 -5.04 5.79
CA ILE A 89 -5.52 -5.55 4.42
C ILE A 89 -6.98 -5.89 4.16
N PHE A 90 -7.48 -5.48 3.01
CA PHE A 90 -8.85 -5.78 2.61
C PHE A 90 -8.90 -6.09 1.12
N ASP A 91 -9.44 -7.25 0.78
CA ASP A 91 -9.56 -7.69 -0.61
C ASP A 91 -11.04 -7.76 -1.00
N TYR A 92 -11.35 -7.29 -2.23
CA TYR A 92 -12.72 -7.41 -2.74
C TYR A 92 -12.71 -7.53 -4.27
N GLU A 93 -13.80 -8.02 -4.81
CA GLU A 93 -13.98 -8.13 -6.25
C GLU A 93 -14.55 -6.85 -6.88
#